data_31ec5708064ab6daf3703436c5c77504
#
_entry.id   31ec5708064ab6daf3703436c5c77504
#
_cell.length_a   1.000
_cell.length_b   1.000
_cell.length_c   1.000
_cell.angle_alpha   90.00
_cell.angle_beta   90.00
_cell.angle_gamma   90.00
#
_symmetry.space_group_name_H-M   'P 1'
#
loop_
_entity.id
_entity.type
_entity.pdbx_description
1 polymer ?
#
loop_
_entity_poly.entity_id
_entity_poly.type
_entity_poly.pdbx_seq_one_letter_code
_entity_poly.pdbx_strand_id
1 'polypeptide(L)'
;MNRFYVQEGNKRVSVMKYLGAYSIPGTVTRLIPKRTDDLENRLYYEFLDFYKVSSNCDVWFSKEGRYKELLKLMGMKPDQVWEEEERVYFRSAYGRFAKAFSMAHGDRLKLTEGDAFLVYIEVYGYDNVKGQTEREMYRALMRIWEEIQLANRGNKIELIQDPQEVEEDKKPAILKWFLPQEEIPSGLKVGFIYGRTAETSRWIYGHELGRMYLEQAFPGKLTTMVVDQADTEEAVAEAIEKEAKAGCTIIFTITSRMLGQSVRSAALYPDIKFYNCSINMSYSSVSNYYARMYEAKFLMGAIAAALSREDRLGYIAEQPTYGMLADINAFALGARMVNPYVEVHLEWDRRKKAQHTEDILHEKGIHYISGHDMINPDHPSREYGLYRKNEDGTVTNLAMPVWHWGKFYEQIIRLAFKSTEEIEAMKGKKAVNYWWGMSADVIDVICSENMPNGTRRLIEFLKNSIRAGSFHPFDGLIYAQDGSTKCTQGKSLNAEEIITMNWLAQNVVGYIPKIGEMNERAQELMQLQGIKATEQTEMENE
;
A
#
# COMPACT_ATOMS: atom_id res chain seq x y z
N MET A 1 -31.14 8.27 1.80
CA MET A 1 -30.93 9.44 2.69
C MET A 1 -32.13 9.60 3.62
N ASN A 2 -31.89 9.89 4.90
CA ASN A 2 -32.97 10.12 5.85
C ASN A 2 -33.68 11.45 5.54
N ARG A 3 -34.72 11.39 4.73
CA ARG A 3 -35.62 12.54 4.52
C ARG A 3 -36.83 12.39 5.42
N PHE A 4 -37.10 13.41 6.21
CA PHE A 4 -38.28 13.46 7.06
C PHE A 4 -39.40 14.19 6.34
N TYR A 5 -40.54 13.52 6.22
CA TYR A 5 -41.76 14.11 5.69
C TYR A 5 -42.78 14.24 6.82
N VAL A 6 -43.32 15.42 6.98
CA VAL A 6 -44.35 15.65 8.01
C VAL A 6 -45.68 15.16 7.47
N GLN A 7 -46.19 14.07 8.03
CA GLN A 7 -47.49 13.51 7.67
C GLN A 7 -48.64 14.29 8.33
N GLU A 8 -48.48 14.63 9.64
CA GLU A 8 -49.43 15.47 10.38
C GLU A 8 -48.67 16.48 11.25
N GLY A 9 -49.29 17.64 11.51
CA GLY A 9 -48.72 18.66 12.39
C GLY A 9 -47.81 19.66 11.69
N ASN A 10 -47.96 19.89 10.37
CA ASN A 10 -47.16 20.84 9.57
C ASN A 10 -47.05 22.23 10.20
N LYS A 11 -48.19 22.78 10.74
CA LYS A 11 -48.22 24.08 11.44
C LYS A 11 -47.30 24.06 12.68
N ARG A 12 -47.37 22.98 13.51
CA ARG A 12 -46.53 22.83 14.69
C ARG A 12 -45.05 22.79 14.31
N VAL A 13 -44.68 21.97 13.32
CA VAL A 13 -43.33 21.89 12.84
C VAL A 13 -42.79 23.22 12.31
N SER A 14 -43.63 23.97 11.54
CA SER A 14 -43.24 25.27 11.03
C SER A 14 -43.02 26.29 12.14
N VAL A 15 -43.91 26.35 13.12
CA VAL A 15 -43.78 27.25 14.28
C VAL A 15 -42.54 26.91 15.10
N MET A 16 -42.32 25.63 15.39
CA MET A 16 -41.18 25.19 16.20
C MET A 16 -39.83 25.44 15.45
N LYS A 17 -39.78 25.25 14.15
CA LYS A 17 -38.63 25.65 13.33
C LYS A 17 -38.39 27.15 13.34
N TYR A 18 -39.43 27.95 13.21
CA TYR A 18 -39.34 29.42 13.26
C TYR A 18 -38.82 29.92 14.61
N LEU A 19 -39.25 29.28 15.69
CA LEU A 19 -38.77 29.56 17.07
C LEU A 19 -37.38 29.01 17.37
N GLY A 20 -36.73 28.37 16.41
CA GLY A 20 -35.40 27.77 16.61
C GLY A 20 -35.37 26.59 17.57
N ALA A 21 -36.49 25.87 17.74
CA ALA A 21 -36.60 24.75 18.65
C ALA A 21 -35.59 23.64 18.26
N TYR A 22 -34.84 23.18 19.25
CA TYR A 22 -33.78 22.18 19.07
C TYR A 22 -34.32 20.78 18.74
N SER A 23 -35.54 20.47 19.18
CA SER A 23 -36.20 19.20 18.90
C SER A 23 -37.71 19.39 18.84
N ILE A 24 -38.37 18.50 18.12
CA ILE A 24 -39.82 18.47 17.99
C ILE A 24 -40.29 17.06 18.35
N PRO A 25 -41.04 16.88 19.45
CA PRO A 25 -41.53 15.56 19.81
C PRO A 25 -42.56 15.07 18.80
N GLY A 26 -42.48 13.81 18.41
CA GLY A 26 -43.42 13.20 17.49
C GLY A 26 -43.17 11.71 17.29
N THR A 27 -44.11 11.04 16.66
CA THR A 27 -43.95 9.64 16.24
C THR A 27 -43.33 9.62 14.87
N VAL A 28 -42.26 8.84 14.71
CA VAL A 28 -41.55 8.68 13.44
C VAL A 28 -41.79 7.28 12.90
N THR A 29 -42.37 7.18 11.71
CA THR A 29 -42.49 5.92 10.97
C THR A 29 -41.37 5.85 9.95
N ARG A 30 -40.49 4.84 10.06
CA ARG A 30 -39.41 4.62 9.12
C ARG A 30 -39.88 3.72 7.99
N LEU A 31 -39.81 4.22 6.76
CA LEU A 31 -40.03 3.43 5.55
C LEU A 31 -38.69 2.89 5.04
N ILE A 32 -38.52 1.58 5.06
CA ILE A 32 -37.31 0.91 4.58
C ILE A 32 -37.57 0.50 3.12
N PRO A 33 -36.79 1.02 2.14
CA PRO A 33 -36.96 0.63 0.74
C PRO A 33 -36.58 -0.84 0.52
N LYS A 34 -37.05 -1.47 -0.55
CA LYS A 34 -36.57 -2.79 -0.93
C LYS A 34 -35.10 -2.70 -1.33
N ARG A 35 -34.33 -3.78 -1.10
CA ARG A 35 -32.92 -3.87 -1.55
C ARG A 35 -32.86 -3.80 -3.06
N THR A 36 -31.96 -2.95 -3.56
CA THR A 36 -31.59 -2.84 -4.98
C THR A 36 -30.07 -2.71 -5.07
N ASP A 37 -29.53 -2.88 -6.28
CA ASP A 37 -28.08 -2.77 -6.52
C ASP A 37 -27.60 -1.32 -6.68
N ASP A 38 -28.48 -0.34 -6.51
CA ASP A 38 -28.10 1.08 -6.54
C ASP A 38 -27.20 1.43 -5.36
N LEU A 39 -26.14 2.18 -5.61
CA LEU A 39 -25.17 2.60 -4.58
C LEU A 39 -25.87 3.28 -3.38
N GLU A 40 -26.82 4.17 -3.60
CA GLU A 40 -27.57 4.86 -2.53
C GLU A 40 -28.35 3.87 -1.66
N ASN A 41 -28.89 2.80 -2.26
CA ASN A 41 -29.61 1.77 -1.55
C ASN A 41 -28.67 0.90 -0.72
N ARG A 42 -27.53 0.47 -1.29
CA ARG A 42 -26.50 -0.30 -0.57
C ARG A 42 -25.95 0.48 0.62
N LEU A 43 -25.59 1.75 0.44
CA LEU A 43 -25.15 2.65 1.52
C LEU A 43 -26.23 2.81 2.62
N TYR A 44 -27.49 2.84 2.23
CA TYR A 44 -28.59 2.92 3.19
C TYR A 44 -28.70 1.65 4.04
N TYR A 45 -28.47 0.46 3.46
CA TYR A 45 -28.48 -0.79 4.20
C TYR A 45 -27.26 -0.92 5.13
N GLU A 46 -26.08 -0.50 4.71
CA GLU A 46 -24.91 -0.40 5.60
C GLU A 46 -25.19 0.54 6.78
N PHE A 47 -25.82 1.68 6.51
CA PHE A 47 -26.28 2.59 7.57
C PHE A 47 -27.25 1.90 8.54
N LEU A 48 -28.21 1.13 8.04
CA LEU A 48 -29.16 0.41 8.91
C LEU A 48 -28.44 -0.59 9.82
N ASP A 49 -27.47 -1.30 9.32
CA ASP A 49 -26.69 -2.25 10.11
C ASP A 49 -25.84 -1.52 11.17
N PHE A 50 -25.20 -0.42 10.82
CA PHE A 50 -24.51 0.46 11.76
C PHE A 50 -25.49 1.05 12.82
N TYR A 51 -26.68 1.50 12.40
CA TYR A 51 -27.68 2.04 13.30
C TYR A 51 -28.17 1.02 14.35
N LYS A 52 -28.28 -0.26 13.98
CA LYS A 52 -28.68 -1.34 14.92
C LYS A 52 -27.73 -1.43 16.12
N VAL A 53 -26.44 -1.27 15.88
CA VAL A 53 -25.41 -1.38 16.93
C VAL A 53 -25.14 -0.04 17.63
N SER A 54 -25.11 1.07 16.90
CA SER A 54 -24.72 2.39 17.42
C SER A 54 -25.89 3.24 17.94
N SER A 55 -27.11 3.01 17.44
CA SER A 55 -28.27 3.91 17.57
C SER A 55 -27.96 5.35 17.13
N ASN A 56 -26.95 5.55 16.27
CA ASN A 56 -26.54 6.83 15.73
C ASN A 56 -27.11 7.05 14.33
N CYS A 57 -27.69 8.22 14.07
CA CYS A 57 -28.26 8.59 12.77
C CYS A 57 -27.61 9.84 12.16
N ASP A 58 -26.56 10.36 12.78
CA ASP A 58 -25.95 11.64 12.40
C ASP A 58 -24.86 11.44 11.33
N VAL A 59 -24.21 10.27 11.30
CA VAL A 59 -23.07 9.98 10.42
C VAL A 59 -23.52 9.36 9.10
N TRP A 60 -23.07 9.95 7.99
CA TRP A 60 -23.33 9.49 6.62
C TRP A 60 -22.04 9.45 5.81
N PHE A 61 -21.90 8.40 5.00
CA PHE A 61 -20.77 8.20 4.11
C PHE A 61 -21.17 8.22 2.65
N SER A 62 -20.23 8.59 1.78
CA SER A 62 -20.43 8.60 0.33
C SER A 62 -20.02 7.30 -0.35
N LYS A 63 -19.33 6.38 0.36
CA LYS A 63 -18.79 5.14 -0.17
C LYS A 63 -19.13 3.95 0.72
N GLU A 64 -19.28 2.75 0.11
CA GLU A 64 -19.48 1.49 0.81
C GLU A 64 -18.27 1.12 1.67
N GLY A 65 -18.52 0.34 2.73
CA GLY A 65 -17.49 -0.14 3.66
C GLY A 65 -17.06 0.85 4.74
N ARG A 66 -17.44 2.13 4.62
CA ARG A 66 -17.00 3.20 5.54
C ARG A 66 -17.54 3.04 6.96
N TYR A 67 -18.71 2.46 7.15
CA TYR A 67 -19.21 2.15 8.49
C TYR A 67 -18.37 1.08 9.19
N LYS A 68 -17.92 0.06 8.46
CA LYS A 68 -17.00 -0.96 8.98
C LYS A 68 -15.63 -0.36 9.33
N GLU A 69 -15.15 0.53 8.49
CA GLU A 69 -13.90 1.26 8.70
C GLU A 69 -13.98 2.16 9.95
N LEU A 70 -15.08 2.88 10.13
CA LEU A 70 -15.34 3.66 11.34
C LEU A 70 -15.26 2.79 12.59
N LEU A 71 -15.98 1.66 12.63
CA LEU A 71 -15.96 0.74 13.77
C LEU A 71 -14.55 0.21 14.05
N LYS A 72 -13.80 -0.12 12.99
CA LYS A 72 -12.40 -0.56 13.11
C LYS A 72 -11.50 0.52 13.73
N LEU A 73 -11.60 1.77 13.26
CA LEU A 73 -10.83 2.91 13.82
C LEU A 73 -11.21 3.25 15.25
N MET A 74 -12.44 2.90 15.67
CA MET A 74 -12.90 3.02 17.05
C MET A 74 -12.53 1.81 17.94
N GLY A 75 -11.90 0.76 17.36
CA GLY A 75 -11.60 -0.47 18.09
C GLY A 75 -12.82 -1.34 18.41
N MET A 76 -13.95 -1.15 17.70
CA MET A 76 -15.22 -1.85 17.94
C MET A 76 -15.44 -2.99 16.93
N LYS A 77 -16.10 -4.07 17.39
CA LYS A 77 -16.52 -5.15 16.50
C LYS A 77 -17.79 -4.76 15.73
N PRO A 78 -18.00 -5.27 14.51
CA PRO A 78 -19.16 -4.92 13.67
C PRO A 78 -20.53 -5.23 14.29
N ASP A 79 -20.60 -6.24 15.14
CA ASP A 79 -21.83 -6.73 15.82
C ASP A 79 -21.95 -6.27 17.28
N GLN A 80 -20.99 -5.50 17.78
CA GLN A 80 -20.96 -4.99 19.13
C GLN A 80 -21.98 -3.86 19.32
N VAL A 81 -22.99 -4.10 20.14
CA VAL A 81 -23.96 -3.05 20.51
C VAL A 81 -23.28 -2.05 21.45
N TRP A 82 -23.38 -0.77 21.10
CA TRP A 82 -22.75 0.30 21.86
C TRP A 82 -23.47 0.57 23.17
N GLU A 83 -22.70 0.78 24.21
CA GLU A 83 -23.22 1.25 25.50
C GLU A 83 -23.65 2.73 25.40
N GLU A 84 -24.47 3.18 26.34
CA GLU A 84 -24.98 4.56 26.32
C GLU A 84 -23.86 5.60 26.43
N GLU A 85 -22.84 5.30 27.21
CA GLU A 85 -21.65 6.16 27.34
C GLU A 85 -20.92 6.34 26.02
N GLU A 86 -20.69 5.25 25.28
CA GLU A 86 -20.04 5.28 23.96
C GLU A 86 -20.86 6.09 22.93
N ARG A 87 -22.18 5.94 22.95
CA ARG A 87 -23.10 6.70 22.10
C ARG A 87 -23.03 8.20 22.37
N VAL A 88 -22.99 8.58 23.65
CA VAL A 88 -22.89 9.98 24.07
C VAL A 88 -21.54 10.57 23.66
N TYR A 89 -20.45 9.86 23.93
CA TYR A 89 -19.10 10.31 23.55
C TYR A 89 -18.96 10.47 22.04
N PHE A 90 -19.39 9.48 21.28
CA PHE A 90 -19.31 9.54 19.83
C PHE A 90 -20.11 10.72 19.26
N ARG A 91 -21.38 10.86 19.67
CA ARG A 91 -22.24 11.96 19.22
C ARG A 91 -21.65 13.32 19.57
N SER A 92 -21.07 13.45 20.74
CA SER A 92 -20.40 14.68 21.17
C SER A 92 -19.14 14.98 20.36
N ALA A 93 -18.27 13.99 20.14
CA ALA A 93 -17.05 14.14 19.34
C ALA A 93 -17.37 14.46 17.89
N TYR A 94 -18.27 13.70 17.28
CA TYR A 94 -18.72 13.93 15.89
C TYR A 94 -19.37 15.31 15.72
N GLY A 95 -20.23 15.72 16.66
CA GLY A 95 -20.88 17.03 16.60
C GLY A 95 -19.90 18.21 16.71
N ARG A 96 -18.84 18.10 17.54
CA ARG A 96 -17.77 19.10 17.58
C ARG A 96 -16.97 19.13 16.28
N PHE A 97 -16.66 17.94 15.73
CA PHE A 97 -15.97 17.84 14.46
C PHE A 97 -16.79 18.47 13.31
N ALA A 98 -18.08 18.16 13.19
CA ALA A 98 -18.97 18.69 12.18
C ALA A 98 -18.98 20.24 12.19
N LYS A 99 -19.00 20.85 13.39
CA LYS A 99 -18.87 22.30 13.52
C LYS A 99 -17.50 22.81 13.07
N ALA A 100 -16.41 22.17 13.49
CA ALA A 100 -15.06 22.53 13.08
C ALA A 100 -14.88 22.41 11.55
N PHE A 101 -15.45 21.37 10.95
CA PHE A 101 -15.44 21.15 9.50
C PHE A 101 -16.24 22.23 8.75
N SER A 102 -17.42 22.60 9.25
CA SER A 102 -18.21 23.71 8.69
C SER A 102 -17.46 25.04 8.81
N MET A 103 -16.80 25.31 9.95
CA MET A 103 -15.96 26.52 10.12
C MET A 103 -14.78 26.56 9.12
N ALA A 104 -14.25 25.42 8.73
CA ALA A 104 -13.22 25.30 7.70
C ALA A 104 -13.80 25.34 6.26
N HIS A 105 -15.08 25.67 6.09
CA HIS A 105 -15.78 25.63 4.80
C HIS A 105 -15.81 24.25 4.14
N GLY A 106 -15.81 23.19 4.93
CA GLY A 106 -15.89 21.81 4.47
C GLY A 106 -17.20 21.48 3.74
N ASP A 107 -18.27 22.20 4.05
CA ASP A 107 -19.56 22.17 3.36
C ASP A 107 -19.49 22.46 1.86
N ARG A 108 -18.41 23.09 1.37
CA ARG A 108 -18.15 23.35 -0.05
C ARG A 108 -17.51 22.17 -0.77
N LEU A 109 -17.03 21.16 -0.05
CA LEU A 109 -16.46 19.96 -0.63
C LEU A 109 -17.60 19.01 -1.08
N LYS A 110 -17.30 18.13 -2.03
CA LYS A 110 -18.20 17.02 -2.42
C LYS A 110 -18.08 15.80 -1.51
N LEU A 111 -17.55 16.00 -0.31
CA LEU A 111 -17.27 15.00 0.71
C LEU A 111 -18.32 15.11 1.80
N THR A 112 -18.79 13.99 2.35
CA THR A 112 -19.67 14.04 3.51
C THR A 112 -18.86 14.38 4.78
N GLU A 113 -19.52 14.95 5.79
CA GLU A 113 -18.90 15.15 7.10
C GLU A 113 -18.36 13.84 7.70
N GLY A 114 -19.06 12.73 7.45
CA GLY A 114 -18.63 11.40 7.87
C GLY A 114 -17.33 10.97 7.20
N ASP A 115 -17.21 11.14 5.89
CA ASP A 115 -15.97 10.80 5.16
C ASP A 115 -14.78 11.64 5.65
N ALA A 116 -15.00 12.93 5.90
CA ALA A 116 -13.98 13.81 6.47
C ALA A 116 -13.61 13.41 7.92
N PHE A 117 -14.60 13.00 8.71
CA PHE A 117 -14.37 12.51 10.06
C PHE A 117 -13.55 11.24 10.09
N LEU A 118 -13.76 10.32 9.13
CA LEU A 118 -12.91 9.13 9.00
C LEU A 118 -11.45 9.50 8.79
N VAL A 119 -11.14 10.39 7.83
CA VAL A 119 -9.77 10.85 7.61
C VAL A 119 -9.20 11.49 8.89
N TYR A 120 -10.02 12.25 9.61
CA TYR A 120 -9.59 12.92 10.83
C TYR A 120 -9.23 11.92 11.94
N ILE A 121 -10.07 10.91 12.19
CA ILE A 121 -9.79 9.90 13.22
C ILE A 121 -8.72 8.90 12.78
N GLU A 122 -8.55 8.67 11.49
CA GLU A 122 -7.44 7.88 10.95
C GLU A 122 -6.08 8.54 11.29
N VAL A 123 -5.99 9.86 11.14
CA VAL A 123 -4.76 10.62 11.42
C VAL A 123 -4.54 10.79 12.92
N TYR A 124 -5.55 11.17 13.68
CA TYR A 124 -5.37 11.57 15.09
C TYR A 124 -5.71 10.48 16.12
N GLY A 125 -6.33 9.38 15.69
CA GLY A 125 -6.84 8.33 16.57
C GLY A 125 -8.14 8.73 17.28
N TYR A 126 -9.11 7.81 17.34
CA TYR A 126 -10.43 8.12 17.89
C TYR A 126 -10.39 8.51 19.37
N ASP A 127 -9.56 7.85 20.18
CA ASP A 127 -9.46 8.15 21.62
C ASP A 127 -8.93 9.54 21.91
N ASN A 128 -7.96 10.03 21.10
CA ASN A 128 -7.45 11.38 21.21
C ASN A 128 -8.50 12.43 20.80
N VAL A 129 -9.39 12.09 19.88
CA VAL A 129 -10.45 12.97 19.38
C VAL A 129 -11.57 13.17 20.40
N LYS A 130 -11.84 12.18 21.26
CA LYS A 130 -12.88 12.26 22.30
C LYS A 130 -12.72 13.47 23.23
N GLY A 131 -11.49 13.80 23.62
CA GLY A 131 -11.18 14.90 24.56
C GLY A 131 -11.02 16.28 23.92
N GLN A 132 -10.92 16.38 22.59
CA GLN A 132 -10.63 17.65 21.92
C GLN A 132 -11.80 18.63 21.95
N THR A 133 -11.48 19.90 22.15
CA THR A 133 -12.43 21.00 21.97
C THR A 133 -12.66 21.32 20.49
N GLU A 134 -13.72 22.04 20.17
CA GLU A 134 -14.02 22.48 18.81
C GLU A 134 -12.88 23.31 18.17
N ARG A 135 -12.21 24.17 18.97
CA ARG A 135 -11.08 24.97 18.50
C ARG A 135 -9.83 24.12 18.22
N GLU A 136 -9.58 23.12 19.05
CA GLU A 136 -8.47 22.17 18.85
C GLU A 136 -8.73 21.33 17.60
N MET A 137 -9.95 20.83 17.42
CA MET A 137 -10.37 20.11 16.22
C MET A 137 -10.22 20.97 14.97
N TYR A 138 -10.63 22.23 15.00
CA TYR A 138 -10.45 23.15 13.87
C TYR A 138 -8.97 23.34 13.51
N ARG A 139 -8.10 23.57 14.49
CA ARG A 139 -6.65 23.71 14.25
C ARG A 139 -6.04 22.43 13.70
N ALA A 140 -6.41 21.29 14.26
CA ALA A 140 -5.95 19.98 13.81
C ALA A 140 -6.46 19.67 12.39
N LEU A 141 -7.72 19.98 12.10
CA LEU A 141 -8.32 19.85 10.78
C LEU A 141 -7.59 20.69 9.72
N MET A 142 -7.23 21.94 10.06
CA MET A 142 -6.47 22.80 9.15
C MET A 142 -5.07 22.27 8.82
N ARG A 143 -4.44 21.53 9.74
CA ARG A 143 -3.14 20.87 9.47
C ARG A 143 -3.23 19.72 8.47
N ILE A 144 -4.37 19.03 8.44
CA ILE A 144 -4.61 17.90 7.52
C ILE A 144 -5.60 18.26 6.41
N TRP A 145 -5.77 19.55 6.14
CA TRP A 145 -6.77 20.01 5.17
C TRP A 145 -6.50 19.47 3.75
N GLU A 146 -5.24 19.31 3.40
CA GLU A 146 -4.85 18.70 2.11
C GLU A 146 -5.27 17.23 2.03
N GLU A 147 -5.16 16.46 3.13
CA GLU A 147 -5.64 15.07 3.19
C GLU A 147 -7.17 15.00 3.01
N ILE A 148 -7.91 15.91 3.66
CA ILE A 148 -9.36 16.04 3.48
C ILE A 148 -9.70 16.37 2.01
N GLN A 149 -8.95 17.29 1.39
CA GLN A 149 -9.15 17.63 -0.03
C GLN A 149 -8.79 16.46 -0.96
N LEU A 150 -7.77 15.68 -0.64
CA LEU A 150 -7.38 14.50 -1.39
C LEU A 150 -8.50 13.45 -1.37
N ALA A 151 -9.07 13.18 -0.19
CA ALA A 151 -10.21 12.28 -0.02
C ALA A 151 -11.43 12.74 -0.84
N ASN A 152 -11.67 14.07 -0.96
CA ASN A 152 -12.74 14.65 -1.77
C ASN A 152 -12.55 14.43 -3.28
N ARG A 153 -11.30 14.45 -3.76
CA ARG A 153 -11.01 14.31 -5.21
C ARG A 153 -11.08 12.87 -5.70
N GLY A 154 -11.31 11.91 -4.81
CA GLY A 154 -11.21 10.48 -5.09
C GLY A 154 -9.75 10.12 -5.35
N ASN A 155 -9.16 9.32 -4.49
CA ASN A 155 -7.75 8.95 -4.41
C ASN A 155 -7.13 8.61 -5.78
N LYS A 156 -6.80 9.62 -6.59
CA LYS A 156 -5.97 9.45 -7.77
C LYS A 156 -4.53 9.55 -7.31
N ILE A 157 -3.92 8.39 -7.15
CA ILE A 157 -2.50 8.24 -6.87
C ILE A 157 -1.75 8.65 -8.14
N GLU A 158 -0.81 9.58 -8.02
CA GLU A 158 0.20 9.81 -9.05
C GLU A 158 1.38 8.90 -8.77
N LEU A 159 1.59 7.93 -9.66
CA LEU A 159 2.72 7.01 -9.59
C LEU A 159 3.82 7.52 -10.52
N ILE A 160 4.94 7.92 -9.95
CA ILE A 160 6.16 8.19 -10.71
C ILE A 160 6.84 6.84 -10.95
N GLN A 161 6.79 6.38 -12.19
CA GLN A 161 7.30 5.08 -12.59
C GLN A 161 8.77 5.10 -12.97
N ASP A 162 9.31 6.26 -13.34
CA ASP A 162 10.71 6.45 -13.69
C ASP A 162 11.24 7.77 -13.11
N PRO A 163 12.47 7.82 -12.56
CA PRO A 163 13.09 9.06 -12.12
C PRO A 163 13.20 10.13 -13.22
N GLN A 164 13.26 9.72 -14.49
CA GLN A 164 13.30 10.62 -15.65
C GLN A 164 11.97 11.34 -15.87
N GLU A 165 10.82 10.78 -15.49
CA GLU A 165 9.52 11.46 -15.55
C GLU A 165 9.52 12.77 -14.76
N VAL A 166 10.36 12.84 -13.71
CA VAL A 166 10.58 14.06 -12.92
C VAL A 166 11.53 15.03 -13.64
N GLU A 167 12.34 14.55 -14.59
CA GLU A 167 13.34 15.35 -15.32
C GLU A 167 12.82 15.94 -16.63
N GLU A 168 11.74 15.41 -17.21
CA GLU A 168 11.30 15.73 -18.59
C GLU A 168 10.46 17.02 -18.72
N ASP A 169 10.38 17.90 -17.73
CA ASP A 169 9.86 19.24 -17.95
C ASP A 169 10.89 20.10 -18.73
N LYS A 170 10.84 19.90 -20.04
CA LYS A 170 11.01 20.88 -21.15
C LYS A 170 12.24 21.79 -21.20
N LYS A 171 13.42 21.38 -20.72
CA LYS A 171 14.63 22.15 -21.01
C LYS A 171 15.51 21.41 -22.03
N PRO A 172 15.96 22.07 -23.13
CA PRO A 172 16.87 21.45 -24.10
C PRO A 172 18.14 20.91 -23.42
N ALA A 173 18.61 19.73 -23.80
CA ALA A 173 19.77 19.05 -23.22
C ALA A 173 21.05 19.94 -23.14
N ILE A 174 21.16 20.93 -23.98
CA ILE A 174 22.28 21.92 -24.00
C ILE A 174 22.21 22.86 -22.80
N LEU A 175 21.02 23.19 -22.26
CA LEU A 175 20.87 24.04 -21.09
C LEU A 175 21.17 23.31 -19.77
N LYS A 176 21.02 21.97 -19.72
CA LYS A 176 21.35 21.15 -18.54
C LYS A 176 22.84 21.22 -18.15
N TRP A 177 23.71 21.51 -19.07
CA TRP A 177 25.17 21.65 -18.82
C TRP A 177 25.58 22.97 -18.18
N PHE A 178 24.72 23.98 -18.22
CA PHE A 178 24.97 25.34 -17.67
C PHE A 178 24.15 25.64 -16.42
N LEU A 179 23.27 24.74 -15.98
CA LEU A 179 22.54 24.91 -14.73
C LEU A 179 23.42 24.45 -13.56
N PRO A 180 23.46 25.20 -12.45
CA PRO A 180 24.11 24.73 -11.23
C PRO A 180 23.53 23.37 -10.86
N GLN A 181 24.38 22.35 -10.69
CA GLN A 181 23.94 21.12 -10.02
C GLN A 181 23.43 21.54 -8.66
N GLU A 182 22.15 21.25 -8.36
CA GLU A 182 21.56 21.55 -7.09
C GLU A 182 22.38 20.87 -6.00
N GLU A 183 23.05 21.69 -5.18
CA GLU A 183 23.90 21.18 -4.12
C GLU A 183 23.01 20.72 -2.97
N ILE A 184 23.09 19.44 -2.65
CA ILE A 184 22.53 18.92 -1.40
C ILE A 184 23.17 19.69 -0.25
N PRO A 185 22.38 20.27 0.66
CA PRO A 185 22.93 21.06 1.77
C PRO A 185 23.87 20.20 2.61
N SER A 186 25.02 20.78 3.00
CA SER A 186 25.93 20.11 3.90
C SER A 186 25.29 19.97 5.30
N GLY A 187 25.50 18.81 5.93
CA GLY A 187 24.96 18.53 7.26
C GLY A 187 23.51 18.00 7.25
N LEU A 188 23.03 17.51 6.10
CA LEU A 188 21.73 16.86 6.01
C LEU A 188 21.66 15.65 6.95
N LYS A 189 20.63 15.58 7.78
CA LYS A 189 20.35 14.42 8.63
C LYS A 189 19.11 13.69 8.16
N VAL A 190 19.26 12.37 7.95
CA VAL A 190 18.22 11.48 7.45
C VAL A 190 17.96 10.40 8.48
N GLY A 191 16.71 10.27 8.91
CA GLY A 191 16.26 9.27 9.86
C GLY A 191 15.75 8.00 9.18
N PHE A 192 15.97 6.85 9.84
CA PHE A 192 15.44 5.55 9.42
C PHE A 192 14.82 4.83 10.61
N ILE A 193 13.55 4.47 10.50
CA ILE A 193 12.82 3.80 11.57
C ILE A 193 12.54 2.36 11.18
N TYR A 194 13.04 1.41 11.99
CA TYR A 194 12.96 -0.01 11.80
C TYR A 194 12.08 -0.68 12.86
N GLY A 195 11.19 -1.58 12.44
CA GLY A 195 10.34 -2.34 13.37
C GLY A 195 11.07 -3.47 14.11
N ARG A 196 12.26 -3.85 13.64
CA ARG A 196 13.15 -4.86 14.25
C ARG A 196 14.58 -4.46 13.99
N THR A 197 15.54 -5.29 14.48
CA THR A 197 16.96 -5.10 14.14
C THR A 197 17.27 -5.66 12.75
N ALA A 198 18.34 -5.17 12.13
CA ALA A 198 18.79 -5.65 10.83
C ALA A 198 19.22 -7.11 10.85
N GLU A 199 19.72 -7.61 11.99
CA GLU A 199 20.16 -8.99 12.16
C GLU A 199 18.98 -9.98 12.16
N THR A 200 17.80 -9.56 12.63
CA THR A 200 16.65 -10.44 12.83
C THR A 200 15.61 -10.39 11.71
N SER A 201 15.83 -9.55 10.69
CA SER A 201 14.88 -9.37 9.62
C SER A 201 15.57 -9.15 8.27
N ARG A 202 15.36 -10.09 7.34
CA ARG A 202 15.85 -9.96 5.96
C ARG A 202 15.40 -8.67 5.27
N TRP A 203 14.16 -8.22 5.51
CA TRP A 203 13.63 -6.97 4.97
C TRP A 203 14.41 -5.76 5.48
N ILE A 204 14.60 -5.69 6.79
CA ILE A 204 15.33 -4.58 7.43
C ILE A 204 16.80 -4.60 7.05
N TYR A 205 17.41 -5.79 6.96
CA TYR A 205 18.79 -5.93 6.52
C TYR A 205 19.02 -5.32 5.13
N GLY A 206 18.11 -5.56 4.18
CA GLY A 206 18.17 -4.95 2.86
C GLY A 206 18.10 -3.41 2.90
N HIS A 207 17.23 -2.85 3.73
CA HIS A 207 17.12 -1.41 3.93
C HIS A 207 18.35 -0.83 4.64
N GLU A 208 18.93 -1.55 5.61
CA GLU A 208 20.15 -1.13 6.30
C GLU A 208 21.35 -1.06 5.34
N LEU A 209 21.51 -2.04 4.46
CA LEU A 209 22.51 -1.96 3.39
C LEU A 209 22.27 -0.74 2.49
N GLY A 210 21.01 -0.41 2.21
CA GLY A 210 20.64 0.79 1.46
C GLY A 210 21.00 2.08 2.20
N ARG A 211 20.79 2.15 3.52
CA ARG A 211 21.19 3.27 4.36
C ARG A 211 22.71 3.47 4.35
N MET A 212 23.45 2.38 4.53
CA MET A 212 24.93 2.42 4.50
C MET A 212 25.46 2.91 3.15
N TYR A 213 24.83 2.47 2.05
CA TYR A 213 25.15 2.97 0.71
C TYR A 213 24.89 4.48 0.60
N LEU A 214 23.79 4.98 1.17
CA LEU A 214 23.43 6.40 1.12
C LEU A 214 24.51 7.29 1.75
N GLU A 215 25.08 6.89 2.89
CA GLU A 215 26.20 7.63 3.52
C GLU A 215 27.44 7.65 2.61
N GLN A 216 27.71 6.56 1.89
CA GLN A 216 28.82 6.49 0.95
C GLN A 216 28.57 7.31 -0.32
N ALA A 217 27.32 7.45 -0.75
CA ALA A 217 26.95 8.24 -1.93
C ALA A 217 27.06 9.76 -1.69
N PHE A 218 26.98 10.22 -0.42
CA PHE A 218 27.04 11.64 -0.05
C PHE A 218 28.07 11.92 1.04
N PRO A 219 29.37 11.63 0.80
CA PRO A 219 30.39 11.72 1.83
C PRO A 219 30.54 13.16 2.35
N GLY A 220 30.44 13.33 3.67
CA GLY A 220 30.58 14.62 4.35
C GLY A 220 29.40 15.59 4.18
N LYS A 221 28.41 15.25 3.35
CA LYS A 221 27.20 16.06 3.16
C LYS A 221 26.00 15.54 3.96
N LEU A 222 25.91 14.22 4.13
CA LEU A 222 24.79 13.54 4.74
C LEU A 222 25.23 12.62 5.87
N THR A 223 24.45 12.58 6.94
CA THR A 223 24.58 11.60 8.04
C THR A 223 23.24 10.95 8.26
N THR A 224 23.24 9.66 8.63
CA THR A 224 22.00 8.94 8.92
C THR A 224 21.87 8.66 10.42
N MET A 225 20.64 8.55 10.88
CA MET A 225 20.26 8.09 12.21
C MET A 225 19.31 6.90 12.06
N VAL A 226 19.43 5.93 12.96
CA VAL A 226 18.55 4.75 12.98
C VAL A 226 17.92 4.63 14.35
N VAL A 227 16.62 4.34 14.38
CA VAL A 227 15.91 3.84 15.55
C VAL A 227 15.26 2.52 15.17
N ASP A 228 15.67 1.45 15.80
CA ASP A 228 15.14 0.10 15.59
C ASP A 228 14.16 -0.32 16.68
N GLN A 229 13.57 -1.54 16.53
CA GLN A 229 12.58 -2.13 17.44
C GLN A 229 11.31 -1.29 17.64
N ALA A 230 10.99 -0.40 16.71
CA ALA A 230 9.75 0.38 16.70
C ALA A 230 8.64 -0.43 16.02
N ASP A 231 8.08 -1.43 16.69
CA ASP A 231 7.08 -2.36 16.16
C ASP A 231 5.63 -2.06 16.59
N THR A 232 5.43 -1.09 17.48
CA THR A 232 4.11 -0.55 17.87
C THR A 232 3.92 0.89 17.39
N GLU A 233 2.69 1.39 17.34
CA GLU A 233 2.41 2.78 16.96
C GLU A 233 3.09 3.79 17.89
N GLU A 234 3.10 3.52 19.19
CA GLU A 234 3.73 4.35 20.22
C GLU A 234 5.24 4.38 20.03
N ALA A 235 5.87 3.22 19.82
CA ALA A 235 7.31 3.13 19.59
C ALA A 235 7.73 3.87 18.30
N VAL A 236 6.92 3.81 17.24
CA VAL A 236 7.14 4.58 16.01
C VAL A 236 7.03 6.08 16.27
N ALA A 237 6.04 6.52 17.08
CA ALA A 237 5.88 7.92 17.45
C ALA A 237 7.11 8.45 18.22
N GLU A 238 7.57 7.70 19.23
CA GLU A 238 8.75 8.03 20.02
C GLU A 238 10.03 8.06 19.15
N ALA A 239 10.17 7.11 18.22
CA ALA A 239 11.27 7.08 17.27
C ALA A 239 11.30 8.32 16.38
N ILE A 240 10.15 8.71 15.81
CA ILE A 240 10.03 9.92 14.99
C ILE A 240 10.36 11.17 15.82
N GLU A 241 9.83 11.28 17.04
CA GLU A 241 10.12 12.41 17.92
C GLU A 241 11.63 12.52 18.23
N LYS A 242 12.29 11.38 18.49
CA LYS A 242 13.73 11.31 18.75
C LYS A 242 14.53 11.79 17.54
N GLU A 243 14.17 11.35 16.33
CA GLU A 243 14.85 11.76 15.10
C GLU A 243 14.58 13.24 14.76
N ALA A 244 13.35 13.73 14.97
CA ALA A 244 13.00 15.13 14.80
C ALA A 244 13.81 16.03 15.74
N LYS A 245 13.93 15.67 17.04
CA LYS A 245 14.76 16.38 18.01
C LYS A 245 16.25 16.34 17.68
N ALA A 246 16.72 15.28 17.03
CA ALA A 246 18.10 15.17 16.54
C ALA A 246 18.37 16.04 15.30
N GLY A 247 17.33 16.65 14.72
CA GLY A 247 17.40 17.52 13.56
C GLY A 247 17.34 16.79 12.20
N CYS A 248 16.75 15.61 12.16
CA CYS A 248 16.44 14.95 10.89
C CYS A 248 15.38 15.75 10.13
N THR A 249 15.63 16.02 8.86
CA THR A 249 14.71 16.73 7.95
C THR A 249 14.04 15.82 6.95
N ILE A 250 14.51 14.59 6.85
CA ILE A 250 13.92 13.50 6.07
C ILE A 250 13.87 12.28 6.96
N ILE A 251 12.71 11.59 7.01
CA ILE A 251 12.53 10.35 7.77
C ILE A 251 11.93 9.28 6.87
N PHE A 252 12.58 8.12 6.82
CA PHE A 252 12.12 6.91 6.15
C PHE A 252 11.54 5.93 7.17
N THR A 253 10.29 5.54 6.98
CA THR A 253 9.65 4.43 7.67
C THR A 253 9.49 3.27 6.70
N ILE A 254 10.04 2.11 7.05
CA ILE A 254 10.34 1.06 6.07
C ILE A 254 9.28 -0.04 5.96
N THR A 255 8.13 0.13 6.59
CA THR A 255 7.01 -0.82 6.48
C THR A 255 5.67 -0.09 6.43
N SER A 256 4.71 -0.68 5.74
CA SER A 256 3.34 -0.17 5.66
C SER A 256 2.64 -0.03 7.02
N ARG A 257 3.02 -0.83 8.02
CA ARG A 257 2.49 -0.73 9.40
C ARG A 257 2.78 0.62 10.07
N MET A 258 3.86 1.28 9.66
CA MET A 258 4.27 2.58 10.19
C MET A 258 3.56 3.76 9.51
N LEU A 259 2.82 3.53 8.42
CA LEU A 259 2.25 4.60 7.60
C LEU A 259 1.29 5.48 8.40
N GLY A 260 0.36 4.90 9.16
CA GLY A 260 -0.60 5.67 9.97
C GLY A 260 0.09 6.63 10.93
N GLN A 261 1.12 6.14 11.65
CA GLN A 261 1.89 7.00 12.55
C GLN A 261 2.76 8.02 11.81
N SER A 262 3.29 7.68 10.63
CA SER A 262 4.02 8.64 9.78
C SER A 262 3.12 9.81 9.35
N VAL A 263 1.87 9.54 8.98
CA VAL A 263 0.88 10.59 8.62
C VAL A 263 0.56 11.48 9.82
N ARG A 264 0.33 10.88 11.01
CA ARG A 264 0.11 11.63 12.26
C ARG A 264 1.30 12.55 12.58
N SER A 265 2.51 12.01 12.46
CA SER A 265 3.73 12.75 12.75
C SER A 265 4.02 13.83 11.71
N ALA A 266 3.71 13.61 10.43
CA ALA A 266 3.83 14.63 9.40
C ALA A 266 2.95 15.86 9.69
N ALA A 267 1.77 15.66 10.28
CA ALA A 267 0.92 16.77 10.74
C ALA A 267 1.52 17.55 11.93
N LEU A 268 2.38 16.91 12.73
CA LEU A 268 3.06 17.55 13.89
C LEU A 268 4.39 18.21 13.50
N TYR A 269 5.09 17.66 12.50
CA TYR A 269 6.40 18.09 12.02
C TYR A 269 6.35 18.47 10.53
N PRO A 270 5.69 19.58 10.15
CA PRO A 270 5.45 19.93 8.75
C PRO A 270 6.73 20.23 7.95
N ASP A 271 7.83 20.53 8.62
CA ASP A 271 9.13 20.80 7.98
C ASP A 271 9.94 19.52 7.70
N ILE A 272 9.48 18.36 8.18
CA ILE A 272 10.10 17.05 7.94
C ILE A 272 9.42 16.37 6.76
N LYS A 273 10.22 15.89 5.81
CA LYS A 273 9.72 15.07 4.70
C LYS A 273 9.65 13.60 5.12
N PHE A 274 8.46 13.04 5.06
CA PHE A 274 8.25 11.64 5.40
C PHE A 274 8.12 10.77 4.16
N TYR A 275 8.82 9.64 4.17
CA TYR A 275 8.74 8.60 3.14
C TYR A 275 8.42 7.27 3.80
N ASN A 276 7.39 6.58 3.30
CA ASN A 276 7.00 5.28 3.81
C ASN A 276 7.10 4.19 2.74
N CYS A 277 7.71 3.06 3.09
CA CYS A 277 7.80 1.91 2.20
C CYS A 277 6.49 1.15 2.19
N SER A 278 5.61 1.54 1.29
CA SER A 278 4.29 0.94 1.07
C SER A 278 3.81 1.20 -0.35
N ILE A 279 2.77 0.48 -0.75
CA ILE A 279 2.17 0.56 -2.08
C ILE A 279 0.65 0.78 -1.98
N ASN A 280 0.09 1.49 -2.97
CA ASN A 280 -1.35 1.76 -3.08
C ASN A 280 -1.99 2.52 -1.90
N MET A 281 -1.21 3.40 -1.27
CA MET A 281 -1.68 4.29 -0.21
C MET A 281 -1.53 5.75 -0.68
N SER A 282 -2.46 6.64 -0.29
CA SER A 282 -2.48 8.01 -0.81
C SER A 282 -2.63 9.00 0.32
N TYR A 283 -1.52 9.66 0.64
CA TYR A 283 -1.48 10.79 1.57
C TYR A 283 -0.68 11.94 0.94
N SER A 284 -1.05 13.18 1.22
CA SER A 284 -0.32 14.35 0.73
C SER A 284 0.92 14.66 1.57
N SER A 285 0.87 14.31 2.84
CA SER A 285 1.92 14.58 3.83
C SER A 285 3.02 13.51 3.91
N VAL A 286 2.79 12.32 3.36
CA VAL A 286 3.74 11.21 3.34
C VAL A 286 3.84 10.68 1.91
N SER A 287 5.03 10.67 1.34
CA SER A 287 5.30 10.05 0.05
C SER A 287 5.57 8.56 0.23
N ASN A 288 4.87 7.73 -0.52
CA ASN A 288 5.12 6.31 -0.50
C ASN A 288 6.14 5.92 -1.57
N TYR A 289 6.93 4.90 -1.27
CA TYR A 289 7.88 4.34 -2.22
C TYR A 289 7.85 2.81 -2.17
N TYR A 290 7.97 2.22 -3.35
CA TYR A 290 8.06 0.76 -3.50
C TYR A 290 8.75 0.41 -4.83
N ALA A 291 9.18 -0.84 -4.99
CA ALA A 291 9.86 -1.24 -6.21
C ALA A 291 9.06 -2.27 -7.01
N ARG A 292 9.25 -2.27 -8.34
CA ARG A 292 8.57 -3.16 -9.29
C ARG A 292 9.26 -4.52 -9.35
N MET A 293 9.17 -5.31 -8.27
CA MET A 293 9.82 -6.63 -8.17
C MET A 293 9.34 -7.60 -9.26
N TYR A 294 8.11 -7.44 -9.75
CA TYR A 294 7.57 -8.28 -10.82
C TYR A 294 8.46 -8.30 -12.08
N GLU A 295 9.24 -7.25 -12.35
CA GLU A 295 10.19 -7.22 -13.47
C GLU A 295 11.30 -8.27 -13.29
N ALA A 296 11.85 -8.38 -12.09
CA ALA A 296 12.83 -9.41 -11.74
C ALA A 296 12.21 -10.81 -11.73
N LYS A 297 10.98 -10.93 -11.23
CA LYS A 297 10.27 -12.22 -11.19
C LYS A 297 9.99 -12.77 -12.58
N PHE A 298 9.66 -11.90 -13.54
CA PHE A 298 9.53 -12.30 -14.94
C PHE A 298 10.82 -12.93 -15.48
N LEU A 299 11.97 -12.29 -15.26
CA LEU A 299 13.26 -12.84 -15.67
C LEU A 299 13.57 -14.15 -14.96
N MET A 300 13.26 -14.26 -13.66
CA MET A 300 13.47 -15.50 -12.91
C MET A 300 12.60 -16.64 -13.43
N GLY A 301 11.36 -16.37 -13.83
CA GLY A 301 10.49 -17.34 -14.49
C GLY A 301 11.08 -17.83 -15.81
N ALA A 302 11.58 -16.92 -16.65
CA ALA A 302 12.26 -17.27 -17.89
C ALA A 302 13.53 -18.11 -17.66
N ILE A 303 14.32 -17.78 -16.61
CA ILE A 303 15.50 -18.59 -16.21
C ILE A 303 15.07 -19.98 -15.79
N ALA A 304 14.06 -20.09 -14.93
CA ALA A 304 13.59 -21.37 -14.41
C ALA A 304 13.15 -22.30 -15.55
N ALA A 305 12.31 -21.81 -16.47
CA ALA A 305 11.85 -22.59 -17.62
C ALA A 305 12.96 -22.94 -18.62
N ALA A 306 13.97 -22.03 -18.79
CA ALA A 306 15.11 -22.31 -19.67
C ALA A 306 16.08 -23.37 -19.11
N LEU A 307 16.15 -23.52 -17.79
CA LEU A 307 17.05 -24.47 -17.10
C LEU A 307 16.34 -25.78 -16.74
N SER A 308 15.05 -25.74 -16.51
CA SER A 308 14.25 -26.91 -16.19
C SER A 308 14.02 -27.77 -17.43
N ARG A 309 14.02 -29.09 -17.24
CA ARG A 309 13.53 -30.06 -18.24
C ARG A 309 12.12 -30.54 -17.88
N GLU A 310 11.54 -30.00 -16.84
CA GLU A 310 10.22 -30.33 -16.31
C GLU A 310 9.25 -29.24 -16.70
N ASP A 311 7.99 -29.63 -16.99
CA ASP A 311 6.91 -28.68 -17.26
C ASP A 311 6.28 -28.14 -15.98
N ARG A 312 6.95 -28.28 -14.84
CA ARG A 312 6.48 -27.86 -13.52
C ARG A 312 7.55 -27.07 -12.79
N LEU A 313 7.16 -25.91 -12.25
CA LEU A 313 7.99 -25.03 -11.44
C LEU A 313 7.28 -24.73 -10.13
N GLY A 314 8.02 -24.44 -9.07
CA GLY A 314 7.49 -24.01 -7.78
C GLY A 314 7.60 -22.52 -7.54
N TYR A 315 6.62 -21.97 -6.86
CA TYR A 315 6.65 -20.60 -6.37
C TYR A 315 6.15 -20.56 -4.92
N ILE A 316 6.97 -20.01 -4.02
CA ILE A 316 6.61 -19.80 -2.61
C ILE A 316 6.35 -18.32 -2.38
N ALA A 317 5.13 -18.00 -1.96
CA ALA A 317 4.71 -16.64 -1.65
C ALA A 317 4.41 -16.50 -0.15
N GLU A 318 4.62 -15.30 0.43
CA GLU A 318 4.37 -15.08 1.86
C GLU A 318 2.86 -14.94 2.16
N GLN A 319 2.21 -13.90 1.68
CA GLN A 319 0.78 -13.63 1.85
C GLN A 319 0.23 -12.80 0.67
N PRO A 320 -1.08 -12.88 0.36
CA PRO A 320 -1.67 -12.14 -0.75
C PRO A 320 -1.88 -10.66 -0.40
N THR A 321 -0.85 -9.86 -0.66
CA THR A 321 -0.86 -8.40 -0.54
C THR A 321 -0.71 -7.74 -1.91
N TYR A 322 -0.95 -6.44 -1.99
CA TYR A 322 -0.70 -5.65 -3.19
C TYR A 322 0.73 -5.87 -3.71
N GLY A 323 0.85 -6.08 -5.01
CA GLY A 323 2.12 -6.39 -5.68
C GLY A 323 2.50 -7.87 -5.70
N MET A 324 2.16 -8.66 -4.65
CA MET A 324 2.54 -10.08 -4.57
C MET A 324 1.95 -10.92 -5.72
N LEU A 325 0.70 -10.68 -6.11
CA LEU A 325 0.11 -11.42 -7.24
C LEU A 325 0.72 -11.01 -8.58
N ALA A 326 1.16 -9.77 -8.71
CA ALA A 326 1.92 -9.34 -9.88
C ALA A 326 3.27 -10.07 -9.97
N ASP A 327 3.96 -10.27 -8.84
CA ASP A 327 5.21 -11.02 -8.78
C ASP A 327 5.02 -12.48 -9.21
N ILE A 328 3.98 -13.15 -8.68
CA ILE A 328 3.63 -14.54 -9.03
C ILE A 328 3.29 -14.65 -10.52
N ASN A 329 2.42 -13.78 -11.00
CA ASN A 329 1.96 -13.80 -12.39
C ASN A 329 3.09 -13.45 -13.37
N ALA A 330 3.95 -12.50 -13.04
CA ALA A 330 5.11 -12.16 -13.86
C ALA A 330 6.08 -13.35 -13.97
N PHE A 331 6.36 -14.06 -12.87
CA PHE A 331 7.14 -15.29 -12.90
C PHE A 331 6.51 -16.34 -13.83
N ALA A 332 5.21 -16.56 -13.69
CA ALA A 332 4.46 -17.53 -14.51
C ALA A 332 4.46 -17.16 -16.01
N LEU A 333 4.30 -15.87 -16.32
CA LEU A 333 4.35 -15.36 -17.70
C LEU A 333 5.76 -15.46 -18.29
N GLY A 334 6.80 -15.13 -17.51
CA GLY A 334 8.19 -15.27 -17.92
C GLY A 334 8.57 -16.73 -18.20
N ALA A 335 8.11 -17.66 -17.36
CA ALA A 335 8.27 -19.09 -17.58
C ALA A 335 7.55 -19.56 -18.84
N ARG A 336 6.29 -19.16 -19.03
CA ARG A 336 5.46 -19.52 -20.18
C ARG A 336 6.00 -18.99 -21.50
N MET A 337 6.67 -17.83 -21.49
CA MET A 337 7.33 -17.27 -22.68
C MET A 337 8.40 -18.25 -23.24
N VAL A 338 9.10 -18.96 -22.34
CA VAL A 338 10.17 -19.93 -22.72
C VAL A 338 9.59 -21.33 -22.95
N ASN A 339 8.69 -21.79 -22.08
CA ASN A 339 8.01 -23.07 -22.19
C ASN A 339 6.48 -22.87 -22.13
N PRO A 340 5.77 -22.92 -23.26
CA PRO A 340 4.31 -22.69 -23.29
C PRO A 340 3.46 -23.69 -22.48
N TYR A 341 4.01 -24.85 -22.12
CA TYR A 341 3.33 -25.91 -21.37
C TYR A 341 3.59 -25.87 -19.87
N VAL A 342 4.44 -24.95 -19.41
CA VAL A 342 4.86 -24.90 -18.02
C VAL A 342 3.72 -24.53 -17.07
N GLU A 343 3.63 -25.28 -15.97
CA GLU A 343 2.76 -25.00 -14.82
C GLU A 343 3.61 -24.45 -13.66
N VAL A 344 3.12 -23.40 -13.00
CA VAL A 344 3.74 -22.84 -11.81
C VAL A 344 2.90 -23.20 -10.59
N HIS A 345 3.41 -24.10 -9.76
CA HIS A 345 2.77 -24.55 -8.53
C HIS A 345 3.03 -23.57 -7.40
N LEU A 346 1.96 -22.91 -6.93
CA LEU A 346 1.99 -21.87 -5.91
C LEU A 346 1.70 -22.44 -4.53
N GLU A 347 2.60 -22.18 -3.58
CA GLU A 347 2.38 -22.46 -2.16
C GLU A 347 2.54 -21.17 -1.33
N TRP A 348 1.78 -21.08 -0.23
CA TRP A 348 1.76 -19.91 0.64
C TRP A 348 2.40 -20.22 1.99
N ASP A 349 3.49 -19.55 2.32
CA ASP A 349 4.32 -19.81 3.49
C ASP A 349 3.65 -19.43 4.83
N ARG A 350 2.81 -18.41 4.84
CA ARG A 350 2.21 -17.87 6.08
C ARG A 350 0.80 -18.38 6.40
N ARG A 351 0.46 -19.58 5.94
CA ARG A 351 -0.79 -20.25 6.31
C ARG A 351 -0.77 -20.73 7.77
N LYS A 352 -1.94 -20.75 8.44
CA LYS A 352 -2.09 -21.21 9.83
C LYS A 352 -1.57 -22.62 10.10
N LYS A 353 -1.62 -23.51 9.11
CA LYS A 353 -1.22 -24.92 9.17
C LYS A 353 -0.12 -25.22 8.13
N ALA A 354 0.80 -24.30 7.92
CA ALA A 354 1.87 -24.53 6.97
C ALA A 354 2.78 -25.67 7.45
N GLN A 355 2.80 -26.77 6.68
CA GLN A 355 3.98 -27.62 6.58
C GLN A 355 5.09 -26.80 5.89
N HIS A 356 6.33 -27.24 5.95
CA HIS A 356 7.39 -26.60 5.16
C HIS A 356 6.99 -26.60 3.69
N THR A 357 6.75 -25.41 3.12
CA THR A 357 6.23 -25.24 1.76
C THR A 357 7.17 -25.82 0.70
N GLU A 358 8.48 -25.79 0.99
CA GLU A 358 9.53 -26.38 0.18
C GLU A 358 9.37 -27.91 0.08
N ASP A 359 9.02 -28.57 1.19
CA ASP A 359 8.84 -30.03 1.24
C ASP A 359 7.59 -30.44 0.44
N ILE A 360 6.51 -29.65 0.52
CA ILE A 360 5.29 -29.89 -0.29
C ILE A 360 5.60 -29.87 -1.79
N LEU A 361 6.40 -28.90 -2.25
CA LEU A 361 6.78 -28.80 -3.66
C LEU A 361 7.70 -29.95 -4.06
N HIS A 362 8.63 -30.32 -3.18
CA HIS A 362 9.55 -31.43 -3.44
C HIS A 362 8.81 -32.79 -3.50
N GLU A 363 7.85 -33.04 -2.60
CA GLU A 363 7.01 -34.25 -2.63
C GLU A 363 6.20 -34.35 -3.93
N LYS A 364 5.86 -33.21 -4.55
CA LYS A 364 5.23 -33.14 -5.88
C LYS A 364 6.22 -33.38 -7.04
N GLY A 365 7.52 -33.64 -6.74
CA GLY A 365 8.58 -33.80 -7.74
C GLY A 365 8.92 -32.48 -8.44
N ILE A 366 8.80 -31.35 -7.76
CA ILE A 366 9.14 -30.03 -8.29
C ILE A 366 10.49 -29.60 -7.69
N HIS A 367 11.47 -29.42 -8.56
CA HIS A 367 12.84 -29.16 -8.15
C HIS A 367 13.29 -27.71 -8.34
N TYR A 368 12.70 -26.98 -9.32
CA TYR A 368 13.01 -25.59 -9.59
C TYR A 368 12.01 -24.68 -8.89
N ILE A 369 12.47 -23.93 -7.90
CA ILE A 369 11.60 -23.19 -6.97
C ILE A 369 12.05 -21.73 -6.90
N SER A 370 11.09 -20.80 -7.06
CA SER A 370 11.26 -19.41 -6.64
C SER A 370 10.81 -19.29 -5.18
N GLY A 371 11.77 -19.19 -4.28
CA GLY A 371 11.55 -19.00 -2.85
C GLY A 371 11.56 -17.53 -2.44
N HIS A 372 11.97 -17.28 -1.20
CA HIS A 372 12.09 -15.93 -0.67
C HIS A 372 13.16 -15.11 -1.38
N ASP A 373 12.92 -13.81 -1.53
CA ASP A 373 13.80 -12.91 -2.31
C ASP A 373 15.05 -12.43 -1.57
N MET A 374 15.10 -12.61 -0.26
CA MET A 374 16.18 -12.14 0.59
C MET A 374 16.62 -13.24 1.57
N ILE A 375 17.92 -13.27 1.88
CA ILE A 375 18.48 -14.15 2.90
C ILE A 375 18.12 -13.63 4.28
N ASN A 376 17.72 -14.50 5.19
CA ASN A 376 17.61 -14.15 6.60
C ASN A 376 19.00 -14.19 7.26
N PRO A 377 19.51 -13.09 7.81
CA PRO A 377 20.82 -13.08 8.45
C PRO A 377 20.98 -14.08 9.61
N ASP A 378 19.93 -14.27 10.42
CA ASP A 378 19.92 -15.20 11.56
C ASP A 378 19.94 -16.68 11.14
N HIS A 379 19.36 -16.99 9.99
CA HIS A 379 19.22 -18.35 9.49
C HIS A 379 19.58 -18.39 8.00
N PRO A 380 20.88 -18.27 7.66
CA PRO A 380 21.30 -18.29 6.27
C PRO A 380 21.02 -19.64 5.65
N SER A 381 20.15 -19.67 4.65
CA SER A 381 19.83 -20.84 3.84
C SER A 381 20.23 -20.57 2.40
N ARG A 382 20.42 -21.61 1.60
CA ARG A 382 20.54 -21.49 0.14
C ARG A 382 19.19 -21.54 -0.58
N GLU A 383 18.09 -21.80 0.14
CA GLU A 383 16.72 -21.83 -0.38
C GLU A 383 16.14 -20.42 -0.48
N TYR A 384 16.77 -19.56 -1.29
CA TYR A 384 16.32 -18.19 -1.58
C TYR A 384 16.50 -17.83 -3.06
N GLY A 385 15.78 -16.83 -3.51
CA GLY A 385 15.73 -16.47 -4.92
C GLY A 385 15.18 -17.61 -5.76
N LEU A 386 15.78 -17.85 -6.91
CA LEU A 386 15.51 -19.01 -7.75
C LEU A 386 16.58 -20.07 -7.49
N TYR A 387 16.17 -21.24 -7.07
CA TYR A 387 17.09 -22.35 -6.79
C TYR A 387 16.55 -23.68 -7.33
N ARG A 388 17.46 -24.64 -7.45
CA ARG A 388 17.16 -26.03 -7.72
C ARG A 388 17.47 -26.87 -6.46
N LYS A 389 16.49 -27.65 -5.99
CA LYS A 389 16.69 -28.68 -4.97
C LYS A 389 17.04 -29.99 -5.68
N ASN A 390 18.23 -30.49 -5.44
CA ASN A 390 18.74 -31.72 -6.07
C ASN A 390 18.20 -32.96 -5.34
N GLU A 391 18.24 -34.13 -5.99
CA GLU A 391 17.77 -35.40 -5.41
C GLU A 391 18.53 -35.80 -4.12
N ASP A 392 19.78 -35.38 -3.97
CA ASP A 392 20.60 -35.60 -2.77
C ASP A 392 20.30 -34.58 -1.63
N GLY A 393 19.28 -33.71 -1.81
CA GLY A 393 18.91 -32.69 -0.85
C GLY A 393 19.75 -31.40 -0.90
N THR A 394 20.81 -31.37 -1.72
CA THR A 394 21.60 -30.13 -1.87
C THR A 394 20.87 -29.09 -2.68
N VAL A 395 21.20 -27.81 -2.46
CA VAL A 395 20.57 -26.67 -3.12
C VAL A 395 21.57 -25.95 -4.02
N THR A 396 21.17 -25.72 -5.27
CA THR A 396 21.92 -24.94 -6.25
C THR A 396 21.18 -23.64 -6.55
N ASN A 397 21.76 -22.50 -6.17
CA ASN A 397 21.20 -21.19 -6.51
C ASN A 397 21.42 -20.87 -7.99
N LEU A 398 20.39 -20.39 -8.66
CA LEU A 398 20.35 -20.13 -10.10
C LEU A 398 20.31 -18.62 -10.40
N ALA A 399 19.45 -17.91 -9.67
CA ALA A 399 19.34 -16.45 -9.78
C ALA A 399 18.78 -15.87 -8.46
N MET A 400 19.09 -14.61 -8.21
CA MET A 400 18.59 -13.86 -7.06
C MET A 400 18.09 -12.50 -7.51
N PRO A 401 16.89 -12.09 -7.13
CA PRO A 401 16.45 -10.72 -7.34
C PRO A 401 17.16 -9.82 -6.33
N VAL A 402 17.42 -8.59 -6.73
CA VAL A 402 18.15 -7.63 -5.90
C VAL A 402 17.34 -6.35 -5.75
N TRP A 403 17.21 -5.90 -4.53
CA TRP A 403 16.66 -4.60 -4.16
C TRP A 403 17.82 -3.64 -3.89
N HIS A 404 18.00 -2.65 -4.75
CA HIS A 404 19.01 -1.60 -4.57
C HIS A 404 18.42 -0.42 -3.80
N TRP A 405 18.01 -0.63 -2.54
CA TRP A 405 17.44 0.41 -1.70
C TRP A 405 18.34 1.65 -1.58
N GLY A 406 19.65 1.47 -1.61
CA GLY A 406 20.60 2.58 -1.58
C GLY A 406 20.44 3.52 -2.77
N LYS A 407 20.30 2.99 -3.97
CA LYS A 407 20.01 3.79 -5.17
C LYS A 407 18.64 4.44 -5.11
N PHE A 408 17.65 3.74 -4.54
CA PHE A 408 16.34 4.29 -4.32
C PHE A 408 16.40 5.52 -3.41
N TYR A 409 17.05 5.41 -2.27
CA TYR A 409 17.23 6.49 -1.31
C TYR A 409 18.04 7.65 -1.91
N GLU A 410 19.13 7.36 -2.62
CA GLU A 410 19.94 8.36 -3.31
C GLU A 410 19.09 9.21 -4.26
N GLN A 411 18.27 8.56 -5.08
CA GLN A 411 17.42 9.27 -6.03
C GLN A 411 16.33 10.08 -5.33
N ILE A 412 15.67 9.55 -4.29
CA ILE A 412 14.70 10.29 -3.48
C ILE A 412 15.35 11.53 -2.84
N ILE A 413 16.56 11.38 -2.27
CA ILE A 413 17.28 12.52 -1.68
C ILE A 413 17.57 13.59 -2.74
N ARG A 414 18.06 13.19 -3.92
CA ARG A 414 18.30 14.13 -5.01
C ARG A 414 17.02 14.85 -5.46
N LEU A 415 15.90 14.13 -5.57
CA LEU A 415 14.60 14.71 -5.90
C LEU A 415 14.07 15.64 -4.80
N ALA A 416 14.30 15.32 -3.53
CA ALA A 416 13.85 16.13 -2.40
C ALA A 416 14.47 17.54 -2.35
N PHE A 417 15.59 17.74 -3.02
CA PHE A 417 16.32 19.02 -3.10
C PHE A 417 16.33 19.65 -4.50
N LYS A 418 15.55 19.13 -5.45
CA LYS A 418 15.27 19.84 -6.72
C LYS A 418 14.49 21.12 -6.45
N SER A 419 14.59 22.08 -7.38
CA SER A 419 14.09 23.44 -7.17
C SER A 419 12.64 23.50 -6.69
N THR A 420 12.36 24.48 -5.83
CA THR A 420 11.06 24.70 -5.19
C THR A 420 9.93 24.85 -6.21
N GLU A 421 10.20 25.44 -7.39
CA GLU A 421 9.21 25.66 -8.46
C GLU A 421 8.76 24.33 -9.12
N GLU A 422 9.67 23.38 -9.33
CA GLU A 422 9.33 22.07 -9.88
C GLU A 422 8.56 21.22 -8.86
N ILE A 423 8.97 21.28 -7.58
CA ILE A 423 8.28 20.59 -6.49
C ILE A 423 6.91 21.23 -6.21
N GLU A 424 6.76 22.55 -6.28
CA GLU A 424 5.47 23.22 -6.11
C GLU A 424 4.51 22.96 -7.27
N ALA A 425 5.01 22.82 -8.48
CA ALA A 425 4.21 22.37 -9.61
C ALA A 425 3.69 20.94 -9.41
N MET A 426 4.47 20.07 -8.76
CA MET A 426 4.09 18.71 -8.36
C MET A 426 3.21 18.68 -7.11
N LYS A 427 3.53 19.48 -6.06
CA LYS A 427 2.78 19.56 -4.80
C LYS A 427 1.35 20.09 -4.95
N GLY A 428 1.06 20.81 -6.01
CA GLY A 428 -0.22 21.52 -6.14
C GLY A 428 -1.45 20.61 -6.31
N LYS A 429 -1.32 19.27 -6.44
CA LYS A 429 -2.50 18.49 -6.86
C LYS A 429 -2.62 17.03 -6.39
N LYS A 430 -1.57 16.30 -5.93
CA LYS A 430 -1.68 14.85 -5.64
C LYS A 430 -0.59 14.35 -4.69
N ALA A 431 -0.88 13.26 -3.96
CA ALA A 431 0.14 12.47 -3.29
C ALA A 431 1.10 11.87 -4.32
N VAL A 432 2.39 12.01 -4.11
CA VAL A 432 3.42 11.48 -5.01
C VAL A 432 3.91 10.16 -4.44
N ASN A 433 3.71 9.09 -5.21
CA ASN A 433 4.22 7.77 -4.87
C ASN A 433 5.25 7.34 -5.92
N TYR A 434 6.36 6.79 -5.44
CA TYR A 434 7.47 6.34 -6.26
C TYR A 434 7.38 4.82 -6.44
N TRP A 435 7.22 4.36 -7.67
CA TRP A 435 7.15 2.95 -8.00
C TRP A 435 8.12 2.60 -9.11
N TRP A 436 9.37 2.45 -8.73
CA TRP A 436 10.49 2.29 -9.64
C TRP A 436 10.91 0.84 -9.85
N GLY A 437 11.52 0.56 -10.98
CA GLY A 437 11.95 -0.76 -11.39
C GLY A 437 13.38 -0.80 -11.92
N MET A 438 13.59 -1.67 -12.89
CA MET A 438 14.91 -1.86 -13.53
C MET A 438 15.37 -0.64 -14.30
N SER A 439 14.46 0.17 -14.86
CA SER A 439 14.81 1.43 -15.56
C SER A 439 15.51 2.43 -14.64
N ALA A 440 15.17 2.41 -13.35
CA ALA A 440 15.78 3.24 -12.31
C ALA A 440 16.95 2.58 -11.58
N ASP A 441 17.39 1.41 -12.01
CA ASP A 441 18.41 0.57 -11.33
C ASP A 441 18.10 0.21 -9.87
N VAL A 442 16.83 0.26 -9.45
CA VAL A 442 16.42 -0.10 -8.07
C VAL A 442 16.09 -1.58 -7.92
N ILE A 443 15.88 -2.27 -9.03
CA ILE A 443 15.68 -3.72 -9.10
C ILE A 443 16.66 -4.31 -10.11
N ASP A 444 17.22 -5.46 -9.78
CA ASP A 444 18.08 -6.24 -10.68
C ASP A 444 17.92 -7.75 -10.42
N VAL A 445 18.53 -8.57 -11.27
CA VAL A 445 18.68 -10.01 -11.10
C VAL A 445 20.15 -10.38 -11.25
N ILE A 446 20.69 -11.02 -10.20
CA ILE A 446 22.02 -11.65 -10.25
C ILE A 446 21.85 -13.10 -10.64
N CYS A 447 22.53 -13.51 -11.72
CA CYS A 447 22.51 -14.88 -12.22
C CYS A 447 23.73 -15.66 -11.77
N SER A 448 23.58 -16.98 -11.56
CA SER A 448 24.69 -17.88 -11.27
C SER A 448 25.74 -17.82 -12.40
N GLU A 449 27.02 -17.90 -12.02
CA GLU A 449 28.14 -17.95 -12.97
C GLU A 449 28.06 -19.19 -13.89
N ASN A 450 27.49 -20.28 -13.40
CA ASN A 450 27.35 -21.53 -14.13
C ASN A 450 26.15 -21.56 -15.10
N MET A 451 25.46 -20.44 -15.28
CA MET A 451 24.33 -20.37 -16.20
C MET A 451 24.80 -20.56 -17.67
N PRO A 452 24.10 -21.41 -18.47
CA PRO A 452 24.43 -21.60 -19.88
C PRO A 452 24.46 -20.28 -20.66
N ASN A 453 25.40 -20.13 -21.58
CA ASN A 453 25.58 -18.88 -22.35
C ASN A 453 24.32 -18.46 -23.13
N GLY A 454 23.55 -19.42 -23.67
CA GLY A 454 22.30 -19.14 -24.38
C GLY A 454 21.25 -18.50 -23.44
N THR A 455 21.06 -19.08 -22.27
CA THR A 455 20.16 -18.55 -21.24
C THR A 455 20.63 -17.18 -20.78
N ARG A 456 21.93 -17.02 -20.49
CA ARG A 456 22.49 -15.72 -20.09
C ARG A 456 22.20 -14.63 -21.11
N ARG A 457 22.42 -14.89 -22.41
CA ARG A 457 22.14 -13.92 -23.49
C ARG A 457 20.65 -13.57 -23.58
N LEU A 458 19.75 -14.54 -23.43
CA LEU A 458 18.31 -14.30 -23.38
C LEU A 458 17.95 -13.35 -22.23
N ILE A 459 18.45 -13.62 -21.03
CA ILE A 459 18.15 -12.82 -19.86
C ILE A 459 18.73 -11.39 -19.97
N GLU A 460 19.95 -11.26 -20.45
CA GLU A 460 20.55 -9.95 -20.75
C GLU A 460 19.71 -9.15 -21.75
N PHE A 461 19.23 -9.78 -22.82
CA PHE A 461 18.38 -9.15 -23.81
C PHE A 461 17.05 -8.68 -23.18
N LEU A 462 16.36 -9.55 -22.43
CA LEU A 462 15.10 -9.22 -21.77
C LEU A 462 15.28 -8.09 -20.73
N LYS A 463 16.34 -8.19 -19.93
CA LYS A 463 16.69 -7.18 -18.93
C LYS A 463 16.91 -5.81 -19.57
N ASN A 464 17.68 -5.74 -20.66
CA ASN A 464 17.90 -4.50 -21.39
C ASN A 464 16.62 -3.97 -22.04
N SER A 465 15.74 -4.84 -22.52
CA SER A 465 14.45 -4.46 -23.09
C SER A 465 13.49 -3.89 -22.05
N ILE A 466 13.45 -4.48 -20.84
CA ILE A 466 12.67 -3.95 -19.70
C ILE A 466 13.23 -2.59 -19.27
N ARG A 467 14.55 -2.46 -19.11
CA ARG A 467 15.21 -1.20 -18.76
C ARG A 467 14.93 -0.07 -19.74
N ALA A 468 14.91 -0.40 -21.02
CA ALA A 468 14.64 0.56 -22.09
C ALA A 468 13.15 0.85 -22.30
N GLY A 469 12.24 0.20 -21.54
CA GLY A 469 10.79 0.33 -21.72
C GLY A 469 10.25 -0.24 -23.04
N SER A 470 11.07 -0.99 -23.79
CA SER A 470 10.66 -1.60 -25.07
C SER A 470 9.94 -2.94 -24.90
N PHE A 471 9.94 -3.48 -23.71
CA PHE A 471 9.22 -4.68 -23.32
C PHE A 471 8.69 -4.54 -21.90
N HIS A 472 7.46 -4.94 -21.68
CA HIS A 472 6.83 -4.96 -20.36
C HIS A 472 6.28 -6.35 -20.02
N PRO A 473 6.51 -6.89 -18.80
CA PRO A 473 6.07 -8.24 -18.41
C PRO A 473 4.58 -8.54 -18.59
N PHE A 474 3.73 -7.52 -18.55
CA PHE A 474 2.28 -7.63 -18.71
C PHE A 474 1.77 -7.07 -20.04
N ASP A 475 2.57 -7.23 -21.10
CA ASP A 475 2.18 -6.90 -22.47
C ASP A 475 1.43 -8.06 -23.15
N GLY A 476 0.46 -7.71 -24.00
CA GLY A 476 -0.18 -8.66 -24.91
C GLY A 476 -1.31 -9.46 -24.27
N LEU A 477 -1.58 -10.65 -24.84
CA LEU A 477 -2.74 -11.44 -24.46
C LEU A 477 -2.47 -12.24 -23.18
N ILE A 478 -3.19 -11.92 -22.11
CA ILE A 478 -3.05 -12.57 -20.79
C ILE A 478 -4.42 -13.11 -20.35
N TYR A 479 -4.43 -14.37 -19.93
CA TYR A 479 -5.60 -15.04 -19.37
C TYR A 479 -5.39 -15.35 -17.89
N ALA A 480 -6.44 -15.22 -17.10
CA ALA A 480 -6.49 -15.73 -15.73
C ALA A 480 -6.85 -17.23 -15.70
N GLN A 481 -6.76 -17.84 -14.51
CA GLN A 481 -7.10 -19.25 -14.27
C GLN A 481 -8.55 -19.60 -14.68
N ASP A 482 -9.48 -18.67 -14.50
CA ASP A 482 -10.90 -18.83 -14.88
C ASP A 482 -11.16 -18.68 -16.39
N GLY A 483 -10.12 -18.49 -17.18
CA GLY A 483 -10.20 -18.27 -18.63
C GLY A 483 -10.56 -16.84 -19.02
N SER A 484 -10.80 -15.93 -18.07
CA SER A 484 -11.09 -14.53 -18.37
C SER A 484 -9.86 -13.81 -18.93
N THR A 485 -10.08 -12.93 -19.93
CA THR A 485 -9.02 -12.12 -20.52
C THR A 485 -8.72 -10.92 -19.59
N LYS A 486 -7.47 -10.81 -19.14
CA LYS A 486 -6.99 -9.72 -18.28
C LYS A 486 -6.26 -8.63 -19.07
N CYS A 487 -5.55 -9.01 -20.13
CA CYS A 487 -4.96 -8.07 -21.07
C CYS A 487 -5.21 -8.55 -22.49
N THR A 488 -5.43 -7.63 -23.43
CA THR A 488 -5.70 -7.95 -24.83
C THR A 488 -4.47 -7.71 -25.70
N GLN A 489 -4.40 -8.37 -26.86
CA GLN A 489 -3.30 -8.20 -27.81
C GLN A 489 -3.03 -6.71 -28.12
N GLY A 490 -1.76 -6.30 -28.05
CA GLY A 490 -1.32 -4.94 -28.34
C GLY A 490 -1.60 -3.92 -27.23
N LYS A 491 -2.00 -4.38 -26.04
CA LYS A 491 -2.15 -3.56 -24.84
C LYS A 491 -1.23 -4.04 -23.73
N SER A 492 -0.98 -3.16 -22.77
CA SER A 492 -0.27 -3.42 -21.51
C SER A 492 -1.21 -3.15 -20.35
N LEU A 493 -1.05 -3.87 -19.24
CA LEU A 493 -1.69 -3.50 -17.98
C LEU A 493 -1.06 -2.21 -17.45
N ASN A 494 -1.89 -1.31 -16.97
CA ASN A 494 -1.41 -0.09 -16.32
C ASN A 494 -0.96 -0.36 -14.87
N ALA A 495 -0.30 0.64 -14.25
CA ALA A 495 0.26 0.50 -12.91
C ALA A 495 -0.80 0.15 -11.85
N GLU A 496 -2.00 0.73 -11.91
CA GLU A 496 -3.08 0.45 -10.97
C GLU A 496 -3.57 -1.00 -11.10
N GLU A 497 -3.76 -1.48 -12.34
CA GLU A 497 -4.16 -2.87 -12.62
C GLU A 497 -3.12 -3.88 -12.14
N ILE A 498 -1.83 -3.54 -12.21
CA ILE A 498 -0.74 -4.40 -11.73
C ILE A 498 -0.69 -4.41 -10.20
N ILE A 499 -0.73 -3.24 -9.56
CA ILE A 499 -0.67 -3.11 -8.11
C ILE A 499 -1.87 -3.79 -7.43
N THR A 500 -3.07 -3.56 -7.97
CA THR A 500 -4.33 -4.07 -7.39
C THR A 500 -4.75 -5.43 -7.92
N MET A 501 -3.85 -6.14 -8.60
CA MET A 501 -4.10 -7.45 -9.19
C MET A 501 -4.65 -8.42 -8.15
N ASN A 502 -5.78 -9.08 -8.48
CA ASN A 502 -6.52 -9.98 -7.60
C ASN A 502 -6.83 -11.34 -8.26
N TRP A 503 -6.06 -11.72 -9.25
CA TRP A 503 -6.21 -12.95 -10.03
C TRP A 503 -4.86 -13.62 -10.24
N LEU A 504 -4.88 -14.92 -10.60
CA LEU A 504 -3.71 -15.71 -10.96
C LEU A 504 -3.71 -16.00 -12.46
N ALA A 505 -2.53 -16.03 -13.08
CA ALA A 505 -2.36 -16.35 -14.49
C ALA A 505 -2.76 -17.81 -14.79
N GLN A 506 -3.21 -18.07 -16.01
CA GLN A 506 -3.75 -19.36 -16.45
C GLN A 506 -2.84 -20.56 -16.17
N ASN A 507 -1.53 -20.36 -16.23
CA ASN A 507 -0.54 -21.42 -15.97
C ASN A 507 -0.07 -21.50 -14.51
N VAL A 508 -0.72 -20.82 -13.58
CA VAL A 508 -0.49 -20.96 -12.13
C VAL A 508 -1.41 -22.04 -11.58
N VAL A 509 -0.87 -23.01 -10.89
CA VAL A 509 -1.61 -24.06 -10.17
C VAL A 509 -1.60 -23.72 -8.69
N GLY A 510 -2.72 -23.28 -8.16
CA GLY A 510 -2.88 -22.83 -6.78
C GLY A 510 -4.09 -21.90 -6.64
N TYR A 511 -4.20 -21.25 -5.50
CA TYR A 511 -5.32 -20.34 -5.21
C TYR A 511 -4.86 -19.17 -4.34
N ILE A 512 -5.70 -18.14 -4.26
CA ILE A 512 -5.49 -16.98 -3.37
C ILE A 512 -6.19 -17.26 -2.04
N PRO A 513 -5.45 -17.40 -0.90
CA PRO A 513 -6.05 -17.74 0.38
C PRO A 513 -6.86 -16.57 0.95
N LYS A 514 -7.93 -16.92 1.65
CA LYS A 514 -8.72 -15.97 2.42
C LYS A 514 -7.94 -15.51 3.65
N ILE A 515 -8.23 -14.30 4.15
CA ILE A 515 -7.56 -13.73 5.32
C ILE A 515 -7.59 -14.68 6.54
N GLY A 516 -8.71 -15.38 6.77
CA GLY A 516 -8.88 -16.32 7.87
C GLY A 516 -7.99 -17.58 7.80
N GLU A 517 -7.42 -17.92 6.65
CA GLU A 517 -6.53 -19.07 6.46
C GLU A 517 -5.06 -18.75 6.80
N MET A 518 -4.73 -17.47 6.92
CA MET A 518 -3.38 -16.99 7.17
C MET A 518 -3.09 -16.84 8.68
N ASN A 519 -1.82 -16.87 9.07
CA ASN A 519 -1.40 -16.61 10.44
C ASN A 519 -1.67 -15.14 10.85
N GLU A 520 -1.64 -14.82 12.14
CA GLU A 520 -2.02 -13.52 12.68
C GLU A 520 -1.23 -12.37 12.04
N ARG A 521 0.08 -12.51 11.89
CA ARG A 521 0.92 -11.48 11.30
C ARG A 521 0.59 -11.21 9.82
N ALA A 522 0.29 -12.25 9.05
CA ALA A 522 -0.15 -12.11 7.67
C ALA A 522 -1.54 -11.46 7.60
N GLN A 523 -2.45 -11.80 8.53
CA GLN A 523 -3.77 -11.18 8.60
C GLN A 523 -3.68 -9.67 8.82
N GLU A 524 -2.82 -9.20 9.72
CA GLU A 524 -2.60 -7.76 9.94
C GLU A 524 -2.13 -7.06 8.66
N LEU A 525 -1.14 -7.63 7.95
CA LEU A 525 -0.65 -7.05 6.71
C LEU A 525 -1.72 -7.06 5.60
N MET A 526 -2.51 -8.14 5.51
CA MET A 526 -3.61 -8.22 4.55
C MET A 526 -4.75 -7.23 4.87
N GLN A 527 -4.96 -6.89 6.14
CA GLN A 527 -5.92 -5.84 6.50
C GLN A 527 -5.45 -4.44 6.06
N LEU A 528 -4.15 -4.20 6.02
CA LEU A 528 -3.56 -2.92 5.59
C LEU A 528 -3.41 -2.84 4.07
N GLN A 529 -2.90 -3.89 3.45
CA GLN A 529 -2.51 -3.92 2.04
C GLN A 529 -3.01 -5.17 1.30
N GLY A 530 -3.99 -5.89 1.84
CA GLY A 530 -4.52 -7.10 1.24
C GLY A 530 -5.35 -6.79 0.00
N ILE A 531 -5.36 -7.76 -0.90
CA ILE A 531 -6.20 -7.75 -2.09
C ILE A 531 -7.66 -7.83 -1.62
N LYS A 532 -8.51 -6.95 -2.12
CA LYS A 532 -9.95 -7.10 -1.93
C LYS A 532 -10.37 -8.40 -2.61
N ALA A 533 -10.69 -9.42 -1.82
CA ALA A 533 -11.34 -10.60 -2.33
C ALA A 533 -12.61 -10.14 -3.06
N THR A 534 -12.75 -10.49 -4.31
CA THR A 534 -13.99 -10.30 -5.06
C THR A 534 -15.11 -10.97 -4.24
N GLU A 535 -16.22 -10.27 -3.99
CA GLU A 535 -17.37 -10.68 -3.17
C GLU A 535 -18.16 -11.86 -3.78
N GLN A 536 -17.50 -12.79 -4.46
CA GLN A 536 -18.15 -13.92 -5.15
C GLN A 536 -18.35 -15.17 -4.31
N THR A 537 -18.12 -15.17 -2.99
CA THR A 537 -18.20 -16.41 -2.20
C THR A 537 -19.10 -16.34 -0.97
N GLU A 538 -19.96 -15.35 -0.81
CA GLU A 538 -21.01 -15.37 0.25
C GLU A 538 -22.37 -15.90 -0.21
N MET A 539 -22.55 -16.26 -1.48
CA MET A 539 -23.83 -16.75 -2.00
C MET A 539 -23.94 -18.28 -2.16
N GLU A 540 -22.97 -19.06 -1.69
CA GLU A 540 -23.04 -20.55 -1.77
C GLU A 540 -23.22 -21.25 -0.40
N ASN A 541 -23.58 -20.55 0.67
CA ASN A 541 -23.91 -21.17 1.96
C ASN A 541 -25.20 -20.56 2.57
N GLU A 542 -26.30 -20.58 1.83
CA GLU A 542 -27.65 -20.60 2.37
C GLU A 542 -28.42 -21.80 1.82
#